data_cdae44f64850db86eba7559f2e2c5412
#
_entry.id   cdae44f64850db86eba7559f2e2c5412
#
_cell.length_a   1.000
_cell.length_b   1.000
_cell.length_c   1.000
_cell.angle_alpha   90.00
_cell.angle_beta   90.00
_cell.angle_gamma   90.00
#
_symmetry.space_group_name_H-M   'P 1'
#
loop_
_entity.id
_entity.type
_entity.pdbx_description
1 polymer ?
#
loop_
_entity_poly.entity_id
_entity_poly.type
_entity_poly.pdbx_seq_one_letter_code
_entity_poly.pdbx_strand_id
1 'polypeptide(L)'
;AVISSYQYKTVGVKLGKFMSTTEDASRAYVVQNDSFKTNTDVMSFMNEAFMFKSLTGTQDENLAKQMLGVQDISSYPTYYTIKETELKNTPDKKTQSGLIGVLKDNTAIVVDMVDDKEYTTHKGVVDSDKVGLPVFNINFDPKANGLPKSVQKNFNFTVTELGYVVPRDDDACLWQIYNDDWSTNAKTFTSGSACNPKSTTSTTGK
;
A
#
# COMPACT_ATOMS: atom_id res chain seq x y z
N ALA A 1 29.17 1.46 1.77
CA ALA A 1 28.69 0.88 3.03
C ALA A 1 28.15 -0.52 2.78
N VAL A 2 28.53 -1.46 3.61
CA VAL A 2 28.02 -2.82 3.54
C VAL A 2 26.60 -2.87 4.12
N ILE A 3 25.64 -3.30 3.31
CA ILE A 3 24.26 -3.52 3.78
C ILE A 3 24.27 -4.79 4.62
N SER A 4 23.89 -4.67 5.89
CA SER A 4 23.83 -5.81 6.79
C SER A 4 22.63 -6.70 6.45
N SER A 5 22.71 -7.99 6.77
CA SER A 5 21.58 -8.93 6.63
C SER A 5 20.35 -8.48 7.42
N TYR A 6 20.55 -7.75 8.49
CA TYR A 6 19.49 -7.15 9.31
C TYR A 6 18.64 -6.14 8.53
N GLN A 7 19.25 -5.28 7.70
CA GLN A 7 18.52 -4.30 6.89
C GLN A 7 17.57 -4.97 5.90
N TYR A 8 18.01 -6.04 5.26
CA TYR A 8 17.15 -6.82 4.37
C TYR A 8 15.99 -7.51 5.11
N LYS A 9 16.27 -8.11 6.24
CA LYS A 9 15.27 -8.81 7.06
C LYS A 9 14.20 -7.85 7.63
N THR A 10 14.56 -6.63 7.92
CA THR A 10 13.65 -5.61 8.46
C THR A 10 12.49 -5.32 7.53
N VAL A 11 12.68 -5.39 6.21
CA VAL A 11 11.60 -5.15 5.24
C VAL A 11 10.46 -6.15 5.44
N GLY A 12 10.74 -7.44 5.40
CA GLY A 12 9.73 -8.49 5.56
C GLY A 12 9.03 -8.43 6.91
N VAL A 13 9.78 -8.19 7.98
CA VAL A 13 9.21 -8.06 9.33
C VAL A 13 8.22 -6.91 9.42
N LYS A 14 8.57 -5.74 8.91
CA LYS A 14 7.69 -4.56 8.92
C LYS A 14 6.45 -4.76 8.05
N LEU A 15 6.60 -5.36 6.87
CA LEU A 15 5.48 -5.65 5.97
C LEU A 15 4.51 -6.66 6.57
N GLY A 16 5.01 -7.74 7.13
CA GLY A 16 4.18 -8.78 7.77
C GLY A 16 3.43 -8.24 8.98
N LYS A 17 4.08 -7.44 9.82
CA LYS A 17 3.44 -6.77 10.95
C LYS A 17 2.38 -5.78 10.49
N PHE A 18 2.66 -4.98 9.47
CA PHE A 18 1.69 -4.01 8.94
C PHE A 18 0.45 -4.72 8.39
N MET A 19 0.63 -5.76 7.59
CA MET A 19 -0.50 -6.53 7.05
C MET A 19 -1.33 -7.17 8.16
N SER A 20 -0.72 -7.85 9.10
CA SER A 20 -1.41 -8.51 10.22
C SER A 20 -2.19 -7.52 11.08
N THR A 21 -1.57 -6.42 11.48
CA THR A 21 -2.21 -5.37 12.29
C THR A 21 -3.37 -4.73 11.54
N THR A 22 -3.19 -4.44 10.26
CA THR A 22 -4.22 -3.84 9.42
C THR A 22 -5.39 -4.80 9.21
N GLU A 23 -5.13 -6.08 8.96
CA GLU A 23 -6.18 -7.08 8.78
C GLU A 23 -6.98 -7.31 10.05
N ASP A 24 -6.33 -7.42 11.21
CA ASP A 24 -7.03 -7.57 12.49
C ASP A 24 -7.98 -6.38 12.74
N ALA A 25 -7.50 -5.17 12.48
CA ALA A 25 -8.30 -3.96 12.65
C ALA A 25 -9.44 -3.88 11.61
N SER A 26 -9.19 -4.17 10.35
CA SER A 26 -10.20 -4.08 9.29
C SER A 26 -11.30 -5.14 9.44
N ARG A 27 -10.95 -6.34 9.87
CA ARG A 27 -11.93 -7.38 10.15
C ARG A 27 -12.79 -7.04 11.37
N ALA A 28 -12.19 -6.48 12.42
CA ALA A 28 -12.95 -6.00 13.58
C ALA A 28 -13.92 -4.87 13.18
N TYR A 29 -13.46 -3.95 12.33
CA TYR A 29 -14.32 -2.87 11.82
C TYR A 29 -15.50 -3.39 11.02
N VAL A 30 -15.28 -4.35 10.11
CA VAL A 30 -16.34 -4.96 9.30
C VAL A 30 -17.37 -5.71 10.17
N VAL A 31 -16.92 -6.41 11.20
CA VAL A 31 -17.82 -7.08 12.14
C VAL A 31 -18.74 -6.08 12.86
N GLN A 32 -18.24 -4.91 13.20
CA GLN A 32 -19.01 -3.88 13.90
C GLN A 32 -19.90 -3.06 12.97
N ASN A 33 -19.48 -2.83 11.75
CA ASN A 33 -20.09 -1.86 10.82
C ASN A 33 -20.65 -2.50 9.54
N ASP A 34 -20.56 -3.83 9.42
CA ASP A 34 -21.01 -4.63 8.28
C ASP A 34 -20.13 -4.54 7.03
N SER A 35 -19.63 -3.38 6.65
CA SER A 35 -18.73 -3.19 5.51
C SER A 35 -18.20 -1.76 5.49
N PHE A 36 -17.21 -1.51 4.65
CA PHE A 36 -16.81 -0.15 4.27
C PHE A 36 -17.77 0.37 3.18
N LYS A 37 -18.52 1.42 3.44
CA LYS A 37 -19.55 1.96 2.54
C LYS A 37 -19.19 3.33 1.96
N THR A 38 -18.46 4.14 2.73
CA THR A 38 -18.12 5.51 2.37
C THR A 38 -16.64 5.80 2.64
N ASN A 39 -16.16 6.91 2.09
CA ASN A 39 -14.83 7.40 2.41
C ASN A 39 -14.68 7.77 3.89
N THR A 40 -15.76 8.22 4.52
CA THR A 40 -15.81 8.50 5.95
C THR A 40 -15.56 7.24 6.77
N ASP A 41 -16.09 6.10 6.34
CA ASP A 41 -15.83 4.81 6.99
C ASP A 41 -14.34 4.46 6.96
N VAL A 42 -13.67 4.68 5.83
CA VAL A 42 -12.23 4.45 5.70
C VAL A 42 -11.43 5.40 6.58
N MET A 43 -11.83 6.67 6.66
CA MET A 43 -11.19 7.65 7.57
C MET A 43 -11.34 7.24 9.03
N SER A 44 -12.54 6.87 9.44
CA SER A 44 -12.82 6.40 10.82
C SER A 44 -11.99 5.18 11.13
N PHE A 45 -11.97 4.19 10.25
CA PHE A 45 -11.15 2.99 10.39
C PHE A 45 -9.67 3.34 10.55
N MET A 46 -9.14 4.22 9.68
CA MET A 46 -7.73 4.60 9.75
C MET A 46 -7.36 5.29 11.05
N ASN A 47 -8.21 6.20 11.53
CA ASN A 47 -7.99 6.89 12.80
C ASN A 47 -8.05 5.94 14.01
N GLU A 48 -8.88 4.91 13.97
CA GLU A 48 -8.97 3.91 15.03
C GLU A 48 -7.83 2.89 14.99
N ALA A 49 -7.43 2.47 13.77
CA ALA A 49 -6.44 1.42 13.58
C ALA A 49 -4.99 1.88 13.79
N PHE A 50 -4.70 3.15 13.48
CA PHE A 50 -3.33 3.67 13.45
C PHE A 50 -3.15 4.89 14.33
N MET A 51 -1.94 5.00 14.90
CA MET A 51 -1.50 6.18 15.62
C MET A 51 -0.73 7.11 14.66
N PHE A 52 -1.40 8.16 14.20
CA PHE A 52 -0.78 9.12 13.29
C PHE A 52 0.03 10.18 14.02
N LYS A 53 1.20 10.48 13.46
CA LYS A 53 2.01 11.66 13.76
C LYS A 53 1.50 12.86 12.95
N SER A 54 1.14 12.61 11.71
CA SER A 54 0.45 13.57 10.84
C SER A 54 -0.45 12.83 9.85
N LEU A 55 -1.57 13.44 9.51
CA LEU A 55 -2.56 12.88 8.61
C LEU A 55 -3.19 14.02 7.79
N THR A 56 -3.33 13.82 6.49
CA THR A 56 -4.03 14.75 5.60
C THR A 56 -4.82 14.00 4.53
N GLY A 57 -5.95 14.56 4.11
CA GLY A 57 -6.74 14.10 2.97
C GLY A 57 -6.68 15.06 1.78
N THR A 58 -5.62 15.84 1.64
CA THR A 58 -5.48 16.86 0.59
C THR A 58 -4.67 16.38 -0.60
N GLN A 59 -4.93 17.00 -1.76
CA GLN A 59 -4.16 16.81 -2.99
C GLN A 59 -2.94 17.74 -3.09
N ASP A 60 -2.59 18.46 -2.05
CA ASP A 60 -1.45 19.35 -2.04
C ASP A 60 -0.14 18.54 -2.16
N GLU A 61 0.47 18.58 -3.35
CA GLU A 61 1.70 17.87 -3.65
C GLU A 61 2.86 18.32 -2.77
N ASN A 62 2.95 19.60 -2.46
CA ASN A 62 4.02 20.14 -1.62
C ASN A 62 3.88 19.64 -0.18
N LEU A 63 2.66 19.65 0.34
CA LEU A 63 2.39 19.08 1.67
C LEU A 63 2.67 17.59 1.71
N ALA A 64 2.28 16.86 0.68
CA ALA A 64 2.54 15.44 0.56
C ALA A 64 4.03 15.12 0.55
N LYS A 65 4.81 15.83 -0.23
CA LYS A 65 6.27 15.70 -0.25
C LYS A 65 6.89 15.96 1.12
N GLN A 66 6.44 16.99 1.79
CA GLN A 66 6.89 17.32 3.14
C GLN A 66 6.55 16.23 4.14
N MET A 67 5.33 15.72 4.13
CA MET A 67 4.87 14.67 5.03
C MET A 67 5.60 13.33 4.79
N LEU A 68 5.79 12.97 3.52
CA LEU A 68 6.49 11.74 3.14
C LEU A 68 8.02 11.86 3.23
N GLY A 69 8.55 13.08 3.35
CA GLY A 69 9.99 13.33 3.41
C GLY A 69 10.70 13.03 2.08
N VAL A 70 10.03 13.27 0.97
CA VAL A 70 10.56 13.00 -0.38
C VAL A 70 10.58 14.26 -1.23
N GLN A 71 11.47 14.31 -2.21
CA GLN A 71 11.52 15.40 -3.19
C GLN A 71 10.66 15.10 -4.43
N ASP A 72 10.52 13.82 -4.75
CA ASP A 72 9.74 13.34 -5.89
C ASP A 72 8.63 12.41 -5.40
N ILE A 73 7.40 12.72 -5.76
CA ILE A 73 6.21 11.96 -5.37
C ILE A 73 5.82 10.89 -6.41
N SER A 74 6.51 10.83 -7.55
CA SER A 74 6.16 9.92 -8.64
C SER A 74 6.21 8.43 -8.27
N SER A 75 6.95 8.06 -7.23
CA SER A 75 7.00 6.70 -6.71
C SER A 75 5.80 6.30 -5.85
N TYR A 76 4.94 7.26 -5.51
CA TYR A 76 3.73 7.03 -4.74
C TYR A 76 2.49 7.09 -5.64
N PRO A 77 1.40 6.38 -5.29
CA PRO A 77 0.17 6.46 -6.06
C PRO A 77 -0.42 7.87 -6.00
N THR A 78 -1.17 8.23 -7.03
CA THR A 78 -1.98 9.45 -7.01
C THR A 78 -2.97 9.41 -5.87
N TYR A 79 -3.05 10.49 -5.11
CA TYR A 79 -3.99 10.63 -4.00
C TYR A 79 -4.91 11.83 -4.26
N TYR A 80 -6.04 11.84 -3.58
CA TYR A 80 -7.12 12.80 -3.78
C TYR A 80 -7.63 13.33 -2.44
N THR A 81 -8.29 14.47 -2.48
CA THR A 81 -9.01 14.98 -1.31
C THR A 81 -10.15 14.05 -0.96
N ILE A 82 -10.25 13.69 0.31
CA ILE A 82 -11.35 12.85 0.79
C ILE A 82 -12.66 13.62 0.73
N LYS A 83 -13.66 13.00 0.16
CA LYS A 83 -15.04 13.47 0.08
C LYS A 83 -15.95 12.40 0.63
N GLU A 84 -17.08 12.82 1.18
CA GLU A 84 -18.16 11.92 1.56
C GLU A 84 -18.90 11.45 0.31
N THR A 85 -18.42 10.39 -0.30
CA THR A 85 -19.04 9.73 -1.45
C THR A 85 -19.11 8.23 -1.20
N GLU A 86 -20.08 7.58 -1.79
CA GLU A 86 -20.14 6.12 -1.74
C GLU A 86 -18.96 5.51 -2.51
N LEU A 87 -18.27 4.56 -1.89
CA LEU A 87 -17.06 3.96 -2.44
C LEU A 87 -17.31 3.24 -3.77
N LYS A 88 -18.50 2.63 -3.92
CA LYS A 88 -18.84 1.80 -5.09
C LYS A 88 -19.39 2.57 -6.30
N ASN A 89 -19.73 3.83 -6.13
CA ASN A 89 -20.41 4.62 -7.17
C ASN A 89 -19.58 5.79 -7.69
N THR A 90 -18.29 5.75 -7.57
CA THR A 90 -17.43 6.82 -8.06
C THR A 90 -17.04 6.53 -9.51
N PRO A 91 -17.68 7.18 -10.50
CA PRO A 91 -17.48 6.86 -11.91
C PRO A 91 -16.14 7.35 -12.47
N ASP A 92 -15.45 8.23 -11.76
CA ASP A 92 -14.19 8.85 -12.20
C ASP A 92 -13.14 8.73 -11.09
N LYS A 93 -12.05 8.05 -11.40
CA LYS A 93 -10.90 7.91 -10.48
C LYS A 93 -10.32 9.27 -10.03
N LYS A 94 -10.48 10.32 -10.82
CA LYS A 94 -10.02 11.66 -10.47
C LYS A 94 -10.82 12.29 -9.33
N THR A 95 -11.99 11.76 -9.03
CA THR A 95 -12.84 12.20 -7.93
C THR A 95 -12.79 11.29 -6.72
N GLN A 96 -12.08 10.18 -6.81
CA GLN A 96 -11.89 9.25 -5.70
C GLN A 96 -11.08 9.91 -4.58
N SER A 97 -11.32 9.43 -3.39
CA SER A 97 -10.74 9.99 -2.19
C SER A 97 -9.49 9.23 -1.77
N GLY A 98 -8.54 9.96 -1.21
CA GLY A 98 -7.34 9.37 -0.65
C GLY A 98 -6.88 10.12 0.60
N LEU A 99 -5.95 9.53 1.32
CA LEU A 99 -5.29 10.19 2.43
C LEU A 99 -3.80 9.81 2.48
N ILE A 100 -3.03 10.70 3.10
CA ILE A 100 -1.62 10.49 3.39
C ILE A 100 -1.46 10.53 4.89
N GLY A 101 -0.80 9.54 5.45
CA GLY A 101 -0.51 9.50 6.88
C GLY A 101 0.94 9.15 7.17
N VAL A 102 1.52 9.79 8.18
CA VAL A 102 2.80 9.41 8.77
C VAL A 102 2.52 8.87 10.16
N LEU A 103 2.90 7.63 10.40
CA LEU A 103 2.70 6.96 11.67
C LEU A 103 3.75 7.40 12.69
N LYS A 104 3.49 7.15 13.97
CA LYS A 104 4.43 7.55 15.05
C LYS A 104 5.79 6.89 14.99
N ASP A 105 5.90 5.74 14.33
CA ASP A 105 7.17 5.06 14.05
C ASP A 105 7.89 5.58 12.80
N ASN A 106 7.40 6.68 12.20
CA ASN A 106 7.85 7.31 10.95
C ASN A 106 7.58 6.51 9.68
N THR A 107 6.93 5.36 9.72
CA THR A 107 6.42 4.73 8.51
C THR A 107 5.31 5.60 7.89
N ALA A 108 5.12 5.49 6.59
CA ALA A 108 4.16 6.32 5.89
C ALA A 108 3.18 5.46 5.09
N ILE A 109 1.94 5.92 5.02
CA ILE A 109 0.89 5.30 4.21
C ILE A 109 0.25 6.33 3.28
N VAL A 110 -0.15 5.84 2.11
CA VAL A 110 -1.05 6.56 1.20
C VAL A 110 -2.23 5.65 0.91
N VAL A 111 -3.43 6.13 1.17
CA VAL A 111 -4.67 5.39 0.94
C VAL A 111 -5.36 5.90 -0.30
N ASP A 112 -5.74 5.00 -1.18
CA ASP A 112 -6.44 5.27 -2.42
C ASP A 112 -7.67 4.36 -2.57
N MET A 113 -8.77 4.92 -3.08
CA MET A 113 -10.00 4.17 -3.30
C MET A 113 -9.91 3.35 -4.58
N VAL A 114 -10.49 2.17 -4.57
CA VAL A 114 -10.46 1.23 -5.69
C VAL A 114 -11.78 1.31 -6.46
N ASP A 115 -11.69 1.28 -7.79
CA ASP A 115 -12.82 1.04 -8.67
C ASP A 115 -13.18 -0.46 -8.63
N ASP A 116 -14.46 -0.79 -8.47
CA ASP A 116 -15.00 -2.17 -8.44
C ASP A 116 -14.53 -3.03 -9.63
N LYS A 117 -14.17 -2.41 -10.75
CA LYS A 117 -13.75 -3.11 -11.96
C LYS A 117 -12.29 -3.57 -11.93
N GLU A 118 -11.47 -3.00 -11.07
CA GLU A 118 -10.03 -3.31 -11.04
C GLU A 118 -9.74 -4.73 -10.56
N TYR A 119 -10.65 -5.32 -9.82
CA TYR A 119 -10.43 -6.63 -9.21
C TYR A 119 -10.87 -7.82 -10.07
N THR A 120 -11.72 -7.59 -11.04
CA THR A 120 -12.20 -8.67 -11.93
C THR A 120 -11.10 -9.23 -12.83
N THR A 121 -9.97 -8.53 -12.93
CA THR A 121 -8.79 -8.96 -13.70
C THR A 121 -7.75 -9.68 -12.87
N HIS A 122 -8.02 -9.92 -11.60
CA HIS A 122 -7.08 -10.58 -10.70
C HIS A 122 -6.85 -12.03 -11.11
N LYS A 123 -5.65 -12.33 -11.58
CA LYS A 123 -5.29 -13.61 -12.20
C LYS A 123 -5.16 -14.75 -11.18
N GLY A 124 -6.24 -15.06 -10.49
CA GLY A 124 -6.31 -16.27 -9.66
C GLY A 124 -5.44 -16.30 -8.39
N VAL A 125 -4.87 -15.17 -8.00
CA VAL A 125 -4.03 -15.08 -6.81
C VAL A 125 -4.87 -14.89 -5.55
N VAL A 126 -6.04 -14.27 -5.67
CA VAL A 126 -6.99 -14.07 -4.58
C VAL A 126 -8.38 -14.51 -5.02
N ASP A 127 -8.99 -15.34 -4.21
CA ASP A 127 -10.37 -15.78 -4.40
C ASP A 127 -11.32 -14.71 -3.84
N SER A 128 -11.87 -13.86 -4.72
CA SER A 128 -12.79 -12.78 -4.34
C SER A 128 -14.07 -13.29 -3.67
N ASP A 129 -14.47 -14.54 -3.94
CA ASP A 129 -15.62 -15.15 -3.28
C ASP A 129 -15.35 -15.42 -1.80
N LYS A 130 -14.06 -15.63 -1.44
CA LYS A 130 -13.65 -15.84 -0.05
C LYS A 130 -13.28 -14.57 0.68
N VAL A 131 -12.62 -13.63 0.00
CA VAL A 131 -12.07 -12.44 0.65
C VAL A 131 -12.88 -11.16 0.38
N GLY A 132 -13.82 -11.20 -0.55
CA GLY A 132 -14.63 -10.06 -0.94
C GLY A 132 -13.97 -9.17 -2.00
N LEU A 133 -14.72 -8.18 -2.50
CA LEU A 133 -14.25 -7.22 -3.48
C LEU A 133 -13.35 -6.16 -2.83
N PRO A 134 -12.41 -5.58 -3.57
CA PRO A 134 -11.54 -4.54 -3.06
C PRO A 134 -12.32 -3.26 -2.79
N VAL A 135 -11.92 -2.53 -1.75
CA VAL A 135 -12.52 -1.25 -1.37
C VAL A 135 -11.50 -0.13 -1.48
N PHE A 136 -10.31 -0.34 -0.95
CA PHE A 136 -9.24 0.65 -1.01
C PHE A 136 -7.86 -0.01 -1.00
N ASN A 137 -6.89 0.72 -1.52
CA ASN A 137 -5.48 0.33 -1.49
C ASN A 137 -4.74 1.14 -0.44
N ILE A 138 -3.74 0.51 0.17
CA ILE A 138 -2.79 1.18 1.04
C ILE A 138 -1.40 1.01 0.44
N ASN A 139 -0.77 2.12 0.08
CA ASN A 139 0.65 2.14 -0.21
C ASN A 139 1.39 2.38 1.11
N PHE A 140 2.25 1.46 1.49
CA PHE A 140 2.98 1.47 2.74
C PHE A 140 4.47 1.61 2.49
N ASP A 141 5.10 2.60 3.11
CA ASP A 141 6.54 2.80 3.13
C ASP A 141 7.08 2.41 4.51
N PRO A 142 7.77 1.26 4.61
CA PRO A 142 8.35 0.82 5.88
C PRO A 142 9.55 1.65 6.34
N LYS A 143 10.02 2.62 5.53
CA LYS A 143 11.22 3.42 5.82
C LYS A 143 12.44 2.53 6.15
N ALA A 144 12.65 1.51 5.35
CA ALA A 144 13.80 0.63 5.46
C ALA A 144 15.05 1.35 4.93
N ASN A 145 15.83 1.94 5.84
CA ASN A 145 17.02 2.71 5.50
C ASN A 145 18.18 1.80 5.07
N GLY A 146 19.08 2.35 4.26
CA GLY A 146 20.33 1.70 3.86
C GLY A 146 20.21 0.73 2.68
N LEU A 147 19.01 0.52 2.12
CA LEU A 147 18.84 -0.28 0.92
C LEU A 147 19.29 0.48 -0.34
N PRO A 148 19.75 -0.22 -1.40
CA PRO A 148 20.08 0.41 -2.67
C PRO A 148 18.90 1.21 -3.24
N LYS A 149 19.20 2.25 -4.02
CA LYS A 149 18.15 3.10 -4.64
C LYS A 149 17.28 2.34 -5.63
N SER A 150 17.79 1.29 -6.25
CA SER A 150 17.08 0.45 -7.23
C SER A 150 16.06 -0.51 -6.61
N VAL A 151 16.10 -0.70 -5.30
CA VAL A 151 15.16 -1.58 -4.59
C VAL A 151 13.82 -0.88 -4.39
N GLN A 152 12.72 -1.63 -4.54
CA GLN A 152 11.38 -1.13 -4.24
C GLN A 152 11.29 -0.64 -2.79
N LYS A 153 10.78 0.56 -2.57
CA LYS A 153 10.74 1.23 -1.25
C LYS A 153 9.36 1.26 -0.61
N ASN A 154 8.32 1.15 -1.41
CA ASN A 154 6.95 1.17 -0.92
C ASN A 154 6.18 0.00 -1.53
N PHE A 155 5.13 -0.42 -0.83
CA PHE A 155 4.44 -1.68 -1.11
C PHE A 155 2.94 -1.46 -1.06
N ASN A 156 2.21 -2.15 -1.94
CA ASN A 156 0.80 -1.90 -2.13
C ASN A 156 -0.04 -3.07 -1.62
N PHE A 157 -0.91 -2.76 -0.65
CA PHE A 157 -1.90 -3.68 -0.11
C PHE A 157 -3.30 -3.27 -0.57
N THR A 158 -4.18 -4.25 -0.70
CA THR A 158 -5.60 -4.04 -0.95
C THR A 158 -6.40 -4.49 0.25
N VAL A 159 -7.33 -3.66 0.69
CA VAL A 159 -8.32 -4.01 1.73
C VAL A 159 -9.65 -4.29 1.07
N THR A 160 -10.25 -5.42 1.41
CA THR A 160 -11.51 -5.88 0.82
C THR A 160 -12.72 -5.47 1.65
N GLU A 161 -13.91 -5.59 1.06
CA GLU A 161 -15.18 -5.31 1.73
C GLU A 161 -15.43 -6.20 2.96
N LEU A 162 -14.83 -7.39 3.00
CA LEU A 162 -14.90 -8.29 4.16
C LEU A 162 -13.78 -8.06 5.18
N GLY A 163 -12.96 -7.04 4.96
CA GLY A 163 -11.88 -6.65 5.88
C GLY A 163 -10.59 -7.46 5.74
N TYR A 164 -10.46 -8.30 4.72
CA TYR A 164 -9.20 -8.97 4.42
C TYR A 164 -8.19 -8.00 3.82
N VAL A 165 -6.92 -8.20 4.13
CA VAL A 165 -5.81 -7.46 3.55
C VAL A 165 -4.95 -8.40 2.73
N VAL A 166 -4.73 -8.06 1.49
CA VAL A 166 -3.93 -8.85 0.54
C VAL A 166 -2.95 -7.95 -0.19
N PRO A 167 -1.82 -8.48 -0.68
CA PRO A 167 -0.99 -7.70 -1.59
C PRO A 167 -1.81 -7.29 -2.83
N ARG A 168 -1.60 -6.06 -3.33
CA ARG A 168 -2.23 -5.65 -4.58
C ARG A 168 -1.71 -6.51 -5.74
N ASP A 169 -2.59 -6.81 -6.69
CA ASP A 169 -2.32 -7.76 -7.78
C ASP A 169 -1.10 -7.41 -8.65
N ASP A 170 -0.81 -6.14 -8.82
CA ASP A 170 0.31 -5.65 -9.62
C ASP A 170 1.63 -5.49 -8.83
N ASP A 171 1.63 -5.73 -7.52
CA ASP A 171 2.84 -5.65 -6.70
C ASP A 171 3.54 -7.01 -6.62
N ALA A 172 4.30 -7.33 -7.65
CA ALA A 172 5.01 -8.61 -7.76
C ALA A 172 6.05 -8.81 -6.63
N CYS A 173 6.70 -7.73 -6.19
CA CYS A 173 7.63 -7.78 -5.06
C CYS A 173 6.92 -8.18 -3.77
N LEU A 174 5.82 -7.52 -3.45
CA LEU A 174 5.07 -7.83 -2.25
C LEU A 174 4.49 -9.26 -2.28
N TRP A 175 4.01 -9.72 -3.41
CA TRP A 175 3.55 -11.09 -3.58
C TRP A 175 4.66 -12.11 -3.33
N GLN A 176 5.86 -11.87 -3.83
CA GLN A 176 7.02 -12.73 -3.58
C GLN A 176 7.33 -12.80 -2.09
N ILE A 177 7.37 -11.68 -1.40
CA ILE A 177 7.66 -11.60 0.03
C ILE A 177 6.55 -12.28 0.85
N TYR A 178 5.30 -12.03 0.51
CA TYR A 178 4.14 -12.66 1.12
C TYR A 178 4.17 -14.19 0.99
N ASN A 179 4.44 -14.71 -0.21
CA ASN A 179 4.52 -16.14 -0.47
C ASN A 179 5.73 -16.81 0.19
N ASP A 180 6.76 -16.05 0.52
CA ASP A 180 7.95 -16.50 1.26
C ASP A 180 7.82 -16.32 2.78
N ASP A 181 6.59 -16.19 3.27
CA ASP A 181 6.27 -16.03 4.69
C ASP A 181 7.02 -14.85 5.34
N TRP A 182 7.06 -13.72 4.62
CA TRP A 182 7.74 -12.47 5.03
C TRP A 182 9.25 -12.58 5.22
N SER A 183 9.85 -13.64 4.70
CA SER A 183 11.30 -13.80 4.71
C SER A 183 11.94 -12.95 3.64
N THR A 184 12.82 -12.05 4.04
CA THR A 184 13.60 -11.19 3.14
C THR A 184 15.09 -11.26 3.47
N ASN A 185 15.90 -11.27 2.42
CA ASN A 185 17.36 -11.32 2.52
C ASN A 185 18.00 -10.66 1.27
N ALA A 186 19.30 -10.73 1.15
CA ALA A 186 20.01 -10.14 0.01
C ALA A 186 19.53 -10.69 -1.35
N LYS A 187 19.12 -11.96 -1.43
CA LYS A 187 18.61 -12.59 -2.68
C LYS A 187 17.28 -11.99 -3.10
N THR A 188 16.40 -11.63 -2.15
CA THR A 188 15.12 -10.98 -2.42
C THR A 188 15.31 -9.70 -3.23
N PHE A 189 16.38 -8.97 -2.98
CA PHE A 189 16.67 -7.65 -3.55
C PHE A 189 17.79 -7.67 -4.59
N THR A 190 18.19 -8.82 -5.06
CA THR A 190 19.18 -8.95 -6.13
C THR A 190 18.66 -8.30 -7.42
N SER A 191 19.53 -7.61 -8.16
CA SER A 191 19.18 -6.99 -9.43
C SER A 191 18.53 -7.98 -10.40
N GLY A 192 17.37 -7.62 -10.93
CA GLY A 192 16.53 -8.46 -11.78
C GLY A 192 15.49 -9.30 -11.03
N SER A 193 15.45 -9.26 -9.69
CA SER A 193 14.34 -9.82 -8.91
C SER A 193 13.10 -8.94 -9.01
N ALA A 194 11.94 -9.45 -8.57
CA ALA A 194 10.70 -8.67 -8.52
C ALA A 194 10.82 -7.39 -7.67
N CYS A 195 11.69 -7.39 -6.65
CA CYS A 195 11.91 -6.26 -5.76
C CYS A 195 13.01 -5.29 -6.22
N ASN A 196 13.73 -5.65 -7.26
CA ASN A 196 14.79 -4.84 -7.87
C ASN A 196 14.82 -5.11 -9.38
N PRO A 197 13.78 -4.70 -10.12
CA PRO A 197 13.68 -4.98 -11.54
C PRO A 197 14.81 -4.25 -12.29
N LYS A 198 15.40 -4.93 -13.28
CA LYS A 198 16.36 -4.28 -14.18
C LYS A 198 15.67 -3.12 -14.88
N SER A 199 16.30 -1.96 -14.89
CA SER A 199 15.83 -0.87 -15.74
C SER A 199 15.85 -1.36 -17.18
N THR A 200 14.70 -1.39 -17.83
CA THR A 200 14.62 -1.53 -19.29
C THR A 200 15.16 -0.26 -19.89
N THR A 201 16.46 -0.21 -20.17
CA THR A 201 17.00 0.74 -21.12
C THR A 201 16.38 0.39 -22.46
N SER A 202 15.39 1.17 -22.87
CA SER A 202 14.86 1.17 -24.21
C SER A 202 16.05 1.50 -25.13
N THR A 203 16.67 0.49 -25.69
CA THR A 203 17.47 0.62 -26.88
C THR A 203 16.50 0.93 -28.03
N THR A 204 16.19 2.20 -28.23
CA THR A 204 15.77 2.68 -29.54
C THR A 204 16.97 2.47 -30.45
N GLY A 205 17.05 1.27 -31.02
CA GLY A 205 17.93 0.97 -32.14
C GLY A 205 17.51 1.82 -33.32
N LYS A 206 18.50 2.37 -33.93
CA LYS A 206 18.50 3.12 -35.19
C LYS A 206 17.64 2.47 -36.27
#